data_09d9b5d99fa0f8c4c786863a4bf3a4f7
#
_entry.id   09d9b5d99fa0f8c4c786863a4bf3a4f7
#
_cell.length_a   1.000
_cell.length_b   1.000
_cell.length_c   1.000
_cell.angle_alpha   90.00
_cell.angle_beta   90.00
_cell.angle_gamma   90.00
#
_symmetry.space_group_name_H-M   'P 1'
#
loop_
_entity.id
_entity.type
_entity.pdbx_description
1 polymer ?
#
loop_
_entity_poly.entity_id
_entity_poly.type
_entity_poly.pdbx_seq_one_letter_code
_entity_poly.pdbx_strand_id
1 'polypeptide(L)'
;MKMAAQFYASCASNPGTKVTKSSSDSSNVILPANAVVTDILIVDGTGASSASFDMGYVRYNDTTTGDADCLLNNAKANSVGAFNIISATAGDSIGDVLYPDGLVYLTAGAGDTVSGGAVSGYVEYFVRDNGAENV
;
A
#
# COMPACT_ATOMS: atom_id res chain seq x y z
N MET A 1 11.82 14.96 -2.61
CA MET A 1 11.08 14.74 -3.87
C MET A 1 10.01 13.67 -3.66
N LYS A 2 8.79 13.96 -4.03
CA LYS A 2 7.70 12.99 -3.97
C LYS A 2 7.72 12.11 -5.23
N MET A 3 7.56 10.82 -5.02
CA MET A 3 7.54 9.81 -6.07
C MET A 3 6.20 9.08 -6.04
N ALA A 4 5.85 8.40 -7.12
CA ALA A 4 4.64 7.61 -7.22
C ALA A 4 4.95 6.23 -7.78
N ALA A 5 4.36 5.20 -7.17
CA ALA A 5 4.43 3.84 -7.66
C ALA A 5 3.02 3.38 -8.03
N GLN A 6 2.85 2.94 -9.27
CA GLN A 6 1.59 2.37 -9.75
C GLN A 6 1.40 0.97 -9.16
N PHE A 7 0.16 0.64 -8.82
CA PHE A 7 -0.15 -0.70 -8.30
C PHE A 7 -1.51 -1.20 -8.79
N TYR A 8 -1.64 -2.53 -8.78
CA TYR A 8 -2.88 -3.26 -8.99
C TYR A 8 -2.97 -4.37 -7.93
N ALA A 9 -4.11 -4.52 -7.29
CA ALA A 9 -4.31 -5.48 -6.23
C ALA A 9 -5.68 -6.16 -6.33
N SER A 10 -5.71 -7.48 -6.08
CA SER A 10 -6.95 -8.22 -5.89
C SER A 10 -7.43 -8.06 -4.46
N CYS A 11 -8.69 -7.67 -4.28
CA CYS A 11 -9.33 -7.58 -2.97
C CYS A 11 -9.99 -8.91 -2.56
N ALA A 12 -9.85 -9.96 -3.38
CA ALA A 12 -10.30 -11.32 -3.07
C ALA A 12 -9.18 -12.16 -2.43
N SER A 13 -7.92 -11.73 -2.53
CA SER A 13 -6.78 -12.42 -1.93
C SER A 13 -6.65 -12.08 -0.44
N ASN A 14 -5.83 -12.87 0.27
CA ASN A 14 -5.55 -12.60 1.69
C ASN A 14 -4.78 -11.29 1.87
N PRO A 15 -4.99 -10.58 3.00
CA PRO A 15 -4.14 -9.44 3.35
C PRO A 15 -2.66 -9.84 3.38
N GLY A 16 -1.79 -8.90 3.01
CA GLY A 16 -0.35 -9.16 2.95
C GLY A 16 0.13 -9.78 1.64
N THR A 17 -0.74 -9.93 0.64
CA THR A 17 -0.36 -10.41 -0.69
C THR A 17 0.37 -9.30 -1.44
N LYS A 18 1.53 -9.63 -2.03
CA LYS A 18 2.30 -8.66 -2.83
C LYS A 18 1.48 -8.15 -4.01
N VAL A 19 1.46 -6.84 -4.20
CA VAL A 19 0.74 -6.23 -5.32
C VAL A 19 1.63 -6.16 -6.56
N THR A 20 1.00 -6.11 -7.72
CA THR A 20 1.69 -5.97 -9.01
C THR A 20 1.63 -4.54 -9.51
N LYS A 21 2.43 -4.23 -10.53
CA LYS A 21 2.47 -2.87 -11.10
C LYS A 21 1.22 -2.54 -11.90
N SER A 22 0.62 -3.54 -12.55
CA SER A 22 -0.63 -3.39 -13.29
C SER A 22 -1.31 -4.76 -13.45
N SER A 23 -2.51 -4.77 -13.99
CA SER A 23 -3.22 -6.03 -14.28
C SER A 23 -2.54 -6.88 -15.35
N SER A 24 -1.70 -6.27 -16.19
CA SER A 24 -0.97 -6.95 -17.26
C SER A 24 0.53 -7.13 -16.98
N ASP A 25 1.06 -6.48 -15.95
CA ASP A 25 2.46 -6.58 -15.54
C ASP A 25 2.52 -7.25 -14.16
N SER A 26 3.02 -8.49 -14.12
CA SER A 26 3.09 -9.30 -12.90
C SER A 26 4.27 -8.94 -12.00
N SER A 27 5.08 -7.95 -12.34
CA SER A 27 6.17 -7.48 -11.48
C SER A 27 5.61 -6.89 -10.19
N ASN A 28 6.23 -7.22 -9.06
CA ASN A 28 5.83 -6.68 -7.78
C ASN A 28 6.25 -5.22 -7.62
N VAL A 29 5.47 -4.48 -6.85
CA VAL A 29 5.81 -3.10 -6.47
C VAL A 29 6.75 -3.15 -5.27
N ILE A 30 7.92 -2.54 -5.43
CA ILE A 30 8.96 -2.49 -4.40
C ILE A 30 9.25 -1.03 -4.08
N LEU A 31 9.27 -0.70 -2.80
CA LEU A 31 9.64 0.62 -2.33
C LEU A 31 11.03 0.59 -1.69
N PRO A 32 11.80 1.67 -1.80
CA PRO A 32 13.17 1.71 -1.26
C PRO A 32 13.19 1.76 0.27
N ALA A 33 14.37 1.55 0.83
CA ALA A 33 14.61 1.80 2.25
C ALA A 33 14.27 3.25 2.62
N ASN A 34 13.77 3.46 3.80
CA ASN A 34 13.36 4.78 4.32
C ASN A 34 12.17 5.40 3.57
N ALA A 35 11.40 4.62 2.83
CA ALA A 35 10.19 5.10 2.17
C ALA A 35 9.13 5.50 3.19
N VAL A 36 8.51 6.66 2.97
CA VAL A 36 7.38 7.16 3.73
C VAL A 36 6.23 7.37 2.76
N VAL A 37 5.18 6.57 2.90
CA VAL A 37 3.96 6.71 2.09
C VAL A 37 3.12 7.83 2.68
N THR A 38 2.79 8.81 1.85
CA THR A 38 2.00 9.98 2.28
C THR A 38 0.57 9.94 1.78
N ASP A 39 0.37 9.40 0.58
CA ASP A 39 -0.95 9.36 -0.05
C ASP A 39 -1.09 8.08 -0.86
N ILE A 40 -2.31 7.58 -0.89
CA ILE A 40 -2.70 6.44 -1.72
C ILE A 40 -3.89 6.89 -2.55
N LEU A 41 -3.71 6.90 -3.89
CA LEU A 41 -4.74 7.32 -4.83
C LEU A 41 -5.31 6.09 -5.51
N ILE A 42 -6.59 5.83 -5.28
CA ILE A 42 -7.33 4.78 -5.96
C ILE A 42 -8.00 5.38 -7.18
N VAL A 43 -7.61 4.93 -8.37
CA VAL A 43 -8.16 5.43 -9.63
C VAL A 43 -9.20 4.48 -10.20
N ASP A 44 -9.22 3.22 -9.79
CA ASP A 44 -10.22 2.25 -10.20
C ASP A 44 -10.47 1.25 -9.08
N GLY A 45 -11.73 0.96 -8.81
CA GLY A 45 -12.16 -0.02 -7.83
C GLY A 45 -13.42 -0.73 -8.31
N THR A 46 -13.38 -2.08 -8.34
CA THR A 46 -14.44 -2.91 -8.92
C THR A 46 -15.17 -3.78 -7.90
N GLY A 47 -14.86 -3.63 -6.61
CA GLY A 47 -15.52 -4.41 -5.57
C GLY A 47 -16.99 -4.06 -5.37
N ALA A 48 -17.70 -4.89 -4.63
CA ALA A 48 -19.05 -4.57 -4.16
C ALA A 48 -18.98 -3.41 -3.14
N SER A 49 -20.12 -2.73 -2.94
CA SER A 49 -20.16 -1.60 -2.00
C SER A 49 -19.83 -1.99 -0.55
N SER A 50 -19.99 -3.27 -0.20
CA SER A 50 -19.64 -3.82 1.11
C SER A 50 -18.23 -4.37 1.18
N ALA A 51 -17.53 -4.49 0.05
CA ALA A 51 -16.18 -5.02 0.03
C ALA A 51 -15.18 -4.01 0.58
N SER A 52 -14.19 -4.50 1.29
CA SER A 52 -13.09 -3.69 1.81
C SER A 52 -11.75 -4.31 1.49
N PHE A 53 -10.69 -3.50 1.56
CA PHE A 53 -9.33 -3.98 1.37
C PHE A 53 -8.38 -3.32 2.35
N ASP A 54 -7.29 -4.02 2.62
CA ASP A 54 -6.18 -3.55 3.44
C ASP A 54 -4.96 -3.33 2.57
N MET A 55 -4.12 -2.37 2.91
CA MET A 55 -2.81 -2.17 2.31
C MET A 55 -1.73 -2.05 3.38
N GLY A 56 -0.58 -2.60 3.07
CA GLY A 56 0.58 -2.55 3.94
C GLY A 56 1.84 -2.96 3.20
N TYR A 57 2.76 -3.59 3.91
CA TYR A 57 4.04 -4.01 3.34
C TYR A 57 4.54 -5.29 4.00
N VAL A 58 5.47 -5.96 3.31
CA VAL A 58 6.36 -6.96 3.90
C VAL A 58 7.80 -6.62 3.51
N ARG A 59 8.76 -7.00 4.32
CA ARG A 59 10.18 -6.76 4.04
C ARG A 59 10.64 -7.59 2.86
N TYR A 60 11.48 -7.00 2.03
CA TYR A 60 12.02 -7.69 0.86
C TYR A 60 12.87 -8.90 1.24
N ASN A 61 13.69 -8.76 2.28
CA ASN A 61 14.60 -9.80 2.73
C ASN A 61 13.98 -10.77 3.76
N ASP A 62 12.75 -10.51 4.20
CA ASP A 62 12.01 -11.38 5.12
C ASP A 62 10.51 -11.13 4.95
N THR A 63 9.90 -11.85 4.02
CA THR A 63 8.48 -11.65 3.66
C THR A 63 7.51 -12.16 4.73
N THR A 64 8.01 -12.72 5.82
CA THR A 64 7.18 -13.05 6.98
C THR A 64 7.05 -11.90 7.96
N THR A 65 7.81 -10.83 7.76
CA THR A 65 7.81 -9.64 8.62
C THR A 65 7.25 -8.45 7.87
N GLY A 66 6.24 -7.84 8.45
CA GLY A 66 5.58 -6.67 7.89
C GLY A 66 4.26 -6.41 8.60
N ASP A 67 3.42 -5.61 7.98
CA ASP A 67 2.11 -5.24 8.53
C ASP A 67 1.13 -5.05 7.37
N ALA A 68 0.12 -5.90 7.32
CA ALA A 68 -0.78 -6.01 6.16
C ALA A 68 -1.79 -4.87 6.04
N ASP A 69 -2.04 -4.14 7.12
CA ASP A 69 -3.05 -3.08 7.18
C ASP A 69 -2.51 -1.73 7.68
N CYS A 70 -1.20 -1.58 7.68
CA CYS A 70 -0.56 -0.40 8.27
C CYS A 70 -0.70 0.87 7.41
N LEU A 71 -1.03 0.74 6.14
CA LEU A 71 -1.26 1.87 5.23
C LEU A 71 -2.75 2.18 5.07
N LEU A 72 -3.55 1.17 4.81
CA LEU A 72 -5.02 1.27 4.79
C LEU A 72 -5.62 0.09 5.53
N ASN A 73 -6.64 0.37 6.33
CA ASN A 73 -7.37 -0.63 7.10
C ASN A 73 -8.85 -0.54 6.75
N ASN A 74 -9.37 -1.55 6.08
CA ASN A 74 -10.78 -1.66 5.67
C ASN A 74 -11.25 -0.50 4.76
N ALA A 75 -10.42 -0.08 3.83
CA ALA A 75 -10.83 0.87 2.80
C ALA A 75 -11.83 0.23 1.84
N LYS A 76 -12.73 1.01 1.27
CA LYS A 76 -13.76 0.48 0.38
C LYS A 76 -13.19 0.13 -0.99
N ALA A 77 -13.44 -1.12 -1.44
CA ALA A 77 -12.90 -1.65 -2.69
C ALA A 77 -13.61 -1.15 -3.95
N ASN A 78 -14.72 -0.44 -3.83
CA ASN A 78 -15.46 0.11 -4.97
C ASN A 78 -15.32 1.62 -5.13
N SER A 79 -14.47 2.26 -4.32
CA SER A 79 -14.34 3.71 -4.29
C SER A 79 -13.07 4.17 -4.99
N VAL A 80 -13.17 5.31 -5.65
CA VAL A 80 -12.02 6.07 -6.10
C VAL A 80 -11.78 7.23 -5.14
N GLY A 81 -10.54 7.68 -5.03
CA GLY A 81 -10.22 8.82 -4.17
C GLY A 81 -8.82 8.76 -3.61
N ALA A 82 -8.52 9.72 -2.76
CA ALA A 82 -7.23 9.85 -2.11
C ALA A 82 -7.36 9.54 -0.61
N PHE A 83 -6.41 8.78 -0.10
CA PHE A 83 -6.29 8.46 1.32
C PHE A 83 -4.96 8.97 1.83
N ASN A 84 -4.96 9.57 3.01
CA ASN A 84 -3.76 10.10 3.65
C ASN A 84 -3.89 9.91 5.17
N ILE A 85 -2.94 10.47 5.92
CA ILE A 85 -2.85 10.27 7.38
C ILE A 85 -4.13 10.66 8.15
N ILE A 86 -4.95 11.56 7.61
CA ILE A 86 -6.20 11.98 8.25
C ILE A 86 -7.43 11.24 7.76
N SER A 87 -7.27 10.29 6.84
CA SER A 87 -8.39 9.48 6.34
C SER A 87 -8.87 8.52 7.40
N ALA A 88 -10.19 8.25 7.43
CA ALA A 88 -10.80 7.39 8.45
C ALA A 88 -10.26 5.96 8.40
N THR A 89 -9.82 5.49 7.22
CA THR A 89 -9.26 4.14 7.02
C THR A 89 -7.74 4.13 6.95
N ALA A 90 -7.09 5.25 7.28
CA ALA A 90 -5.63 5.30 7.33
C ALA A 90 -5.10 4.31 8.37
N GLY A 91 -4.08 3.56 7.99
CA GLY A 91 -3.33 2.72 8.91
C GLY A 91 -2.34 3.55 9.75
N ASP A 92 -1.73 2.92 10.72
CA ASP A 92 -0.84 3.59 11.68
C ASP A 92 0.55 3.89 11.13
N SER A 93 0.94 3.31 9.99
CA SER A 93 2.25 3.55 9.38
C SER A 93 2.24 4.53 8.20
N ILE A 94 1.07 5.03 7.79
CA ILE A 94 1.04 6.08 6.78
C ILE A 94 1.64 7.36 7.38
N GLY A 95 2.59 7.96 6.68
CA GLY A 95 3.37 9.08 7.20
C GLY A 95 4.62 8.69 7.98
N ASP A 96 4.85 7.40 8.23
CA ASP A 96 6.03 6.89 8.93
C ASP A 96 6.97 6.13 7.98
N VAL A 97 8.24 6.02 8.37
CA VAL A 97 9.18 5.16 7.65
C VAL A 97 8.74 3.71 7.78
N LEU A 98 8.56 3.03 6.64
CA LEU A 98 8.12 1.63 6.65
C LEU A 98 9.23 0.71 7.14
N TYR A 99 10.40 0.82 6.56
CA TYR A 99 11.54 -0.01 6.95
C TYR A 99 12.85 0.71 6.61
N PRO A 100 13.64 1.10 7.62
CA PRO A 100 14.86 1.88 7.35
C PRO A 100 16.01 1.04 6.80
N ASP A 101 16.02 -0.28 7.04
CA ASP A 101 17.19 -1.13 6.78
C ASP A 101 17.12 -1.86 5.43
N GLY A 102 16.08 -1.65 4.62
CA GLY A 102 15.99 -2.31 3.33
C GLY A 102 14.71 -2.03 2.56
N LEU A 103 14.62 -2.70 1.42
CA LEU A 103 13.47 -2.62 0.53
C LEU A 103 12.24 -3.29 1.16
N VAL A 104 11.06 -2.88 0.71
CA VAL A 104 9.80 -3.53 1.08
C VAL A 104 8.98 -3.82 -0.18
N TYR A 105 8.20 -4.91 -0.13
CA TYR A 105 7.11 -5.15 -1.07
C TYR A 105 5.86 -4.44 -0.57
N LEU A 106 5.19 -3.71 -1.44
CA LEU A 106 3.84 -3.23 -1.16
C LEU A 106 2.88 -4.42 -1.19
N THR A 107 1.97 -4.48 -0.23
CA THR A 107 0.98 -5.56 -0.12
C THR A 107 -0.43 -5.00 -0.05
N ALA A 108 -1.40 -5.80 -0.47
CA ALA A 108 -2.81 -5.53 -0.29
C ALA A 108 -3.60 -6.84 -0.29
N GLY A 109 -4.85 -6.77 0.12
CA GLY A 109 -5.75 -7.91 0.11
C GLY A 109 -7.09 -7.57 0.72
N ALA A 110 -7.92 -8.58 0.95
CA ALA A 110 -9.24 -8.41 1.53
C ALA A 110 -9.15 -7.83 2.96
N GLY A 111 -10.06 -6.91 3.27
CA GLY A 111 -10.25 -6.43 4.63
C GLY A 111 -11.19 -7.35 5.43
N ASP A 112 -11.75 -6.81 6.51
CA ASP A 112 -12.57 -7.60 7.45
C ASP A 112 -13.99 -7.88 6.95
N THR A 113 -14.45 -7.15 5.95
CA THR A 113 -15.80 -7.30 5.42
C THR A 113 -15.80 -8.18 4.16
N VAL A 114 -16.84 -8.08 3.35
CA VAL A 114 -16.95 -8.91 2.13
C VAL A 114 -15.74 -8.67 1.23
N SER A 115 -15.05 -9.75 0.86
CA SER A 115 -13.94 -9.70 -0.08
C SER A 115 -14.43 -9.72 -1.53
N GLY A 116 -13.62 -9.20 -2.44
CA GLY A 116 -13.89 -9.27 -3.86
C GLY A 116 -13.48 -8.02 -4.62
N GLY A 117 -13.42 -8.15 -5.95
CA GLY A 117 -13.02 -7.07 -6.83
C GLY A 117 -11.52 -6.83 -6.86
N ALA A 118 -11.15 -5.70 -7.43
CA ALA A 118 -9.77 -5.26 -7.53
C ALA A 118 -9.69 -3.75 -7.42
N VAL A 119 -8.55 -3.25 -6.96
CA VAL A 119 -8.24 -1.82 -6.91
C VAL A 119 -6.94 -1.56 -7.64
N SER A 120 -6.85 -0.39 -8.26
CA SER A 120 -5.61 0.08 -8.87
C SER A 120 -5.43 1.57 -8.64
N GLY A 121 -4.20 2.01 -8.67
CA GLY A 121 -3.89 3.41 -8.45
C GLY A 121 -2.41 3.65 -8.25
N TYR A 122 -2.11 4.62 -7.40
CA TYR A 122 -0.75 5.05 -7.13
C TYR A 122 -0.54 5.20 -5.63
N VAL A 123 0.64 4.76 -5.18
CA VAL A 123 1.15 5.08 -3.84
C VAL A 123 2.13 6.22 -4.01
N GLU A 124 1.86 7.37 -3.38
CA GLU A 124 2.79 8.49 -3.37
C GLU A 124 3.67 8.40 -2.13
N TYR A 125 4.97 8.57 -2.30
CA TYR A 125 5.93 8.43 -1.22
C TYR A 125 7.14 9.33 -1.44
N PHE A 126 7.88 9.57 -0.37
CA PHE A 126 9.23 10.12 -0.44
C PHE A 126 10.17 9.20 0.33
N VAL A 127 11.46 9.34 0.08
CA VAL A 127 12.49 8.63 0.84
C VAL A 127 13.05 9.58 1.87
N ARG A 128 12.88 9.23 3.15
CA ARG A 128 13.36 10.06 4.23
C ARG A 128 14.88 10.00 4.31
N ASP A 129 15.47 11.17 4.36
CA ASP A 129 16.87 11.33 4.63
C ASP A 129 17.15 10.91 6.08
N ASN A 130 18.17 10.06 6.28
CA ASN A 130 18.57 9.67 7.63
C ASN A 130 19.36 10.75 8.37
N GLY A 131 19.61 11.89 7.76
CA GLY A 131 20.24 13.05 8.34
C GLY A 131 21.77 13.06 8.22
N ALA A 132 22.40 11.95 7.88
CA ALA A 132 23.86 11.87 7.87
C ALA A 132 24.51 12.77 6.82
N GLU A 133 23.85 12.95 5.69
CA GLU A 133 24.34 13.77 4.58
C GLU A 133 23.96 15.25 4.71
N ASN A 134 23.26 15.64 5.73
CA ASN A 134 22.80 17.01 5.95
C ASN A 134 23.74 17.82 6.85
N VAL A 135 24.90 17.36 6.99
CA VAL A 135 25.90 18.06 7.81
C VAL A 135 26.78 18.97 6.99
#